data_6d6f6e5cf4ef907876ab1a0ebd1e8066
#
_entry.id   6d6f6e5cf4ef907876ab1a0ebd1e8066
#
_cell.length_a   1.000
_cell.length_b   1.000
_cell.length_c   1.000
_cell.angle_alpha   90.00
_cell.angle_beta   90.00
_cell.angle_gamma   90.00
#
_symmetry.space_group_name_H-M   'P 1'
#
loop_
_entity.id
_entity.type
_entity.pdbx_description
1 polymer ?
#
loop_
_entity_poly.entity_id
_entity_poly.type
_entity_poly.pdbx_seq_one_letter_code
_entity_poly.pdbx_strand_id
1 'polypeptide(L)'
;PGATARYGSYLSPGVIMMPSYVNIGAWVGPGTMVDTWATVGSCAQIGANVHLAGGVGIGGVLEPANAVPVVIEDGAFIGSRCMVVEGARVGKGSVLGAGTILNPSIPVIDAETGEEISRGYVPDYCVAVGASRKREFNGGEFYLPCVLVIRRMSEGERHDKVALNNILRDHGVAT
;
A
#
# COMPACT_ATOMS: atom_id res chain seq x y z
N PRO A 1 14.75 -18.84 6.27
CA PRO A 1 16.00 -18.25 6.75
C PRO A 1 16.05 -16.75 6.47
N GLY A 2 16.56 -15.95 7.43
CA GLY A 2 16.71 -14.49 7.26
C GLY A 2 15.45 -13.64 7.48
N ALA A 3 14.28 -14.23 7.69
CA ALA A 3 13.09 -13.49 8.09
C ALA A 3 13.08 -13.29 9.62
N THR A 4 12.60 -12.12 10.05
CA THR A 4 12.48 -11.79 11.47
C THR A 4 11.04 -11.39 11.80
N ALA A 5 10.39 -12.13 12.69
CA ALA A 5 9.17 -11.72 13.36
C ALA A 5 9.50 -11.43 14.83
N ARG A 6 9.28 -10.18 15.26
CA ARG A 6 9.54 -9.81 16.65
C ARG A 6 8.55 -10.48 17.60
N TYR A 7 9.00 -10.75 18.82
CA TYR A 7 8.11 -11.15 19.90
C TYR A 7 6.98 -10.14 20.07
N GLY A 8 5.75 -10.63 20.20
CA GLY A 8 4.54 -9.79 20.26
C GLY A 8 3.95 -9.42 18.90
N SER A 9 4.52 -9.88 17.77
CA SER A 9 3.84 -9.89 16.49
C SER A 9 2.98 -11.16 16.35
N TYR A 10 1.97 -11.11 15.49
CA TYR A 10 1.13 -12.27 15.17
C TYR A 10 1.16 -12.55 13.67
N LEU A 11 1.52 -13.78 13.33
CA LEU A 11 1.47 -14.31 11.96
C LEU A 11 0.41 -15.41 11.89
N SER A 12 -0.58 -15.23 11.06
CA SER A 12 -1.62 -16.25 10.85
C SER A 12 -1.09 -17.49 10.12
N PRO A 13 -1.77 -18.63 10.20
CA PRO A 13 -1.43 -19.81 9.41
C PRO A 13 -1.36 -19.48 7.90
N GLY A 14 -0.38 -20.05 7.21
CA GLY A 14 -0.19 -19.85 5.77
C GLY A 14 0.50 -18.54 5.37
N VAL A 15 0.94 -17.72 6.33
CA VAL A 15 1.78 -16.54 6.03
C VAL A 15 3.14 -17.00 5.51
N ILE A 16 3.58 -16.39 4.43
CA ILE A 16 4.91 -16.61 3.84
C ILE A 16 5.76 -15.37 4.13
N MET A 17 6.89 -15.58 4.80
CA MET A 17 7.91 -14.55 4.97
C MET A 17 9.16 -14.93 4.18
N MET A 18 9.49 -14.11 3.18
CA MET A 18 10.84 -14.06 2.62
C MET A 18 11.77 -13.35 3.62
N PRO A 19 13.07 -13.20 3.38
CA PRO A 19 13.93 -12.35 4.22
C PRO A 19 13.32 -10.95 4.38
N SER A 20 12.58 -10.76 5.45
CA SER A 20 11.71 -9.62 5.72
C SER A 20 11.56 -9.39 7.22
N TYR A 21 10.84 -8.35 7.63
CA TYR A 21 10.74 -7.98 9.03
C TYR A 21 9.30 -7.66 9.43
N VAL A 22 8.82 -8.27 10.52
CA VAL A 22 7.51 -7.95 11.14
C VAL A 22 7.74 -7.48 12.56
N ASN A 23 7.29 -6.27 12.87
CA ASN A 23 7.52 -5.60 14.14
C ASN A 23 6.50 -6.00 15.21
N ILE A 24 6.79 -5.63 16.47
CA ILE A 24 5.92 -5.88 17.63
C ILE A 24 4.52 -5.30 17.43
N GLY A 25 3.50 -6.03 17.88
CA GLY A 25 2.10 -5.63 17.79
C GLY A 25 1.48 -5.73 16.39
N ALA A 26 2.28 -5.99 15.36
CA ALA A 26 1.76 -6.17 14.01
C ALA A 26 0.97 -7.48 13.91
N TRP A 27 -0.09 -7.45 13.13
CA TRP A 27 -0.92 -8.61 12.79
C TRP A 27 -0.85 -8.85 11.28
N VAL A 28 -0.57 -10.10 10.87
CA VAL A 28 -0.51 -10.49 9.46
C VAL A 28 -1.48 -11.63 9.22
N GLY A 29 -2.46 -11.39 8.36
CA GLY A 29 -3.56 -12.30 8.06
C GLY A 29 -3.17 -13.54 7.25
N PRO A 30 -4.03 -14.57 7.24
CA PRO A 30 -3.74 -15.86 6.61
C PRO A 30 -3.48 -15.72 5.10
N GLY A 31 -2.57 -16.52 4.59
CA GLY A 31 -2.22 -16.56 3.16
C GLY A 31 -1.46 -15.34 2.64
N THR A 32 -1.11 -14.40 3.50
CA THR A 32 -0.37 -13.18 3.14
C THR A 32 1.10 -13.48 2.91
N MET A 33 1.69 -12.84 1.89
CA MET A 33 3.12 -12.86 1.62
C MET A 33 3.77 -11.55 2.02
N VAL A 34 4.79 -11.62 2.87
CA VAL A 34 5.73 -10.55 3.19
C VAL A 34 7.02 -10.84 2.43
N ASP A 35 7.17 -10.21 1.27
CA ASP A 35 8.23 -10.51 0.32
C ASP A 35 9.59 -9.93 0.74
N THR A 36 10.60 -10.16 -0.09
CA THR A 36 12.01 -9.86 0.19
C THR A 36 12.20 -8.39 0.59
N TRP A 37 12.78 -8.20 1.78
CA TRP A 37 13.06 -6.91 2.40
C TRP A 37 11.85 -6.00 2.64
N ALA A 38 10.64 -6.53 2.56
CA ALA A 38 9.48 -5.82 3.04
C ALA A 38 9.51 -5.71 4.58
N THR A 39 8.99 -4.62 5.09
CA THR A 39 8.87 -4.36 6.53
C THR A 39 7.43 -4.09 6.90
N VAL A 40 6.95 -4.74 7.96
CA VAL A 40 5.65 -4.47 8.59
C VAL A 40 5.93 -3.77 9.91
N GLY A 41 5.57 -2.50 9.99
CA GLY A 41 5.80 -1.64 11.14
C GLY A 41 4.98 -2.06 12.37
N SER A 42 5.35 -1.51 13.53
CA SER A 42 4.68 -1.82 14.80
C SER A 42 3.17 -1.55 14.73
N CYS A 43 2.40 -2.51 15.23
CA CYS A 43 0.93 -2.48 15.31
C CYS A 43 0.20 -2.42 13.96
N ALA A 44 0.89 -2.46 12.82
CA ALA A 44 0.24 -2.48 11.51
C ALA A 44 -0.67 -3.70 11.35
N GLN A 45 -1.79 -3.53 10.67
CA GLN A 45 -2.81 -4.54 10.47
C GLN A 45 -2.86 -4.95 8.99
N ILE A 46 -2.35 -6.12 8.69
CA ILE A 46 -2.31 -6.65 7.32
C ILE A 46 -3.34 -7.75 7.17
N GLY A 47 -4.28 -7.58 6.26
CA GLY A 47 -5.37 -8.52 6.00
C GLY A 47 -4.93 -9.88 5.45
N ALA A 48 -5.91 -10.70 5.10
CA ALA A 48 -5.73 -12.01 4.50
C ALA A 48 -5.37 -11.91 3.00
N ASN A 49 -4.57 -12.85 2.49
CA ASN A 49 -4.21 -12.95 1.07
C ASN A 49 -3.61 -11.66 0.47
N VAL A 50 -2.97 -10.85 1.29
CA VAL A 50 -2.25 -9.65 0.87
C VAL A 50 -0.89 -10.04 0.30
N HIS A 51 -0.42 -9.28 -0.70
CA HIS A 51 0.96 -9.37 -1.15
C HIS A 51 1.67 -8.04 -0.88
N LEU A 52 2.62 -8.04 0.04
CA LEU A 52 3.58 -6.96 0.21
C LEU A 52 4.81 -7.28 -0.62
N ALA A 53 4.96 -6.67 -1.79
CA ALA A 53 6.04 -6.97 -2.73
C ALA A 53 7.41 -6.49 -2.20
N GLY A 54 8.47 -6.80 -2.93
CA GLY A 54 9.85 -6.56 -2.50
C GLY A 54 10.12 -5.13 -2.06
N GLY A 55 10.67 -4.99 -0.86
CA GLY A 55 11.07 -3.70 -0.28
C GLY A 55 9.92 -2.77 0.10
N VAL A 56 8.69 -3.25 0.22
CA VAL A 56 7.56 -2.49 0.75
C VAL A 56 7.82 -2.06 2.19
N GLY A 57 7.57 -0.78 2.49
CA GLY A 57 7.64 -0.22 3.84
C GLY A 57 6.26 0.09 4.40
N ILE A 58 5.79 -0.71 5.35
CA ILE A 58 4.59 -0.40 6.14
C ILE A 58 5.04 0.27 7.43
N GLY A 59 4.55 1.50 7.66
CA GLY A 59 4.89 2.29 8.84
C GLY A 59 4.30 1.73 10.13
N GLY A 60 4.96 2.05 11.23
CA GLY A 60 4.51 1.71 12.58
C GLY A 60 3.94 2.90 13.33
N VAL A 61 3.59 2.67 14.61
CA VAL A 61 2.97 3.68 15.51
C VAL A 61 3.92 4.18 16.62
N LEU A 62 5.17 3.72 16.65
CA LEU A 62 6.07 4.01 17.75
C LEU A 62 6.90 5.28 17.57
N GLU A 63 7.14 5.71 16.32
CA GLU A 63 8.01 6.85 16.03
C GLU A 63 7.45 7.71 14.86
N PRO A 64 6.87 8.84 15.14
CA PRO A 64 6.42 9.36 16.44
C PRO A 64 5.27 8.54 17.00
N ALA A 65 5.10 8.56 18.33
CA ALA A 65 3.98 7.89 18.97
C ALA A 65 2.65 8.52 18.51
N ASN A 66 2.10 8.00 17.46
CA ASN A 66 0.80 8.40 16.92
C ASN A 66 -0.07 7.16 16.72
N ALA A 67 -1.21 7.14 17.37
CA ALA A 67 -1.93 5.93 17.70
C ALA A 67 -2.77 5.30 16.57
N VAL A 68 -2.62 5.73 15.33
CA VAL A 68 -3.38 5.14 14.22
C VAL A 68 -2.50 4.14 13.46
N PRO A 69 -2.79 2.84 13.55
CA PRO A 69 -2.05 1.84 12.79
C PRO A 69 -2.34 1.95 11.29
N VAL A 70 -1.34 1.61 10.48
CA VAL A 70 -1.56 1.36 9.06
C VAL A 70 -2.44 0.13 8.89
N VAL A 71 -3.40 0.19 7.99
CA VAL A 71 -4.28 -0.93 7.65
C VAL A 71 -4.17 -1.25 6.16
N ILE A 72 -3.80 -2.49 5.86
CA ILE A 72 -3.87 -3.05 4.51
C ILE A 72 -4.93 -4.14 4.52
N GLU A 73 -6.01 -3.95 3.79
CA GLU A 73 -7.14 -4.87 3.83
C GLU A 73 -6.94 -6.12 2.97
N ASP A 74 -7.85 -7.07 3.14
CA ASP A 74 -7.78 -8.39 2.50
C ASP A 74 -7.61 -8.30 0.98
N GLY A 75 -6.78 -9.16 0.44
CA GLY A 75 -6.56 -9.30 -0.99
C GLY A 75 -5.82 -8.14 -1.66
N ALA A 76 -5.36 -7.13 -0.91
CA ALA A 76 -4.62 -6.02 -1.49
C ALA A 76 -3.25 -6.46 -2.03
N PHE A 77 -2.82 -5.82 -3.10
CA PHE A 77 -1.47 -5.97 -3.65
C PHE A 77 -0.71 -4.65 -3.52
N ILE A 78 0.39 -4.66 -2.79
CA ILE A 78 1.23 -3.49 -2.58
C ILE A 78 2.51 -3.67 -3.41
N GLY A 79 2.64 -2.89 -4.45
CA GLY A 79 3.75 -2.94 -5.40
C GLY A 79 5.11 -2.67 -4.73
N SER A 80 6.17 -3.13 -5.39
CA SER A 80 7.54 -3.02 -4.87
C SER A 80 7.90 -1.59 -4.48
N ARG A 81 8.60 -1.45 -3.35
CA ARG A 81 9.08 -0.14 -2.85
C ARG A 81 7.97 0.87 -2.51
N CYS A 82 6.71 0.47 -2.41
CA CYS A 82 5.68 1.34 -1.84
C CYS A 82 5.96 1.64 -0.37
N MET A 83 5.56 2.85 0.04
CA MET A 83 5.56 3.27 1.44
C MET A 83 4.13 3.62 1.87
N VAL A 84 3.59 2.91 2.86
CA VAL A 84 2.27 3.19 3.44
C VAL A 84 2.48 3.45 4.93
N VAL A 85 2.30 4.69 5.35
CA VAL A 85 2.76 5.14 6.67
C VAL A 85 1.74 6.01 7.39
N GLU A 86 1.98 6.29 8.68
CA GLU A 86 1.21 7.24 9.51
C GLU A 86 -0.29 6.94 9.59
N GLY A 87 -0.68 5.67 9.64
CA GLY A 87 -2.08 5.28 9.73
C GLY A 87 -2.87 5.35 8.42
N ALA A 88 -2.19 5.48 7.30
CA ALA A 88 -2.83 5.38 5.99
C ALA A 88 -3.45 3.98 5.78
N ARG A 89 -4.41 3.90 4.88
CA ARG A 89 -5.20 2.69 4.65
C ARG A 89 -5.29 2.34 3.17
N VAL A 90 -5.16 1.06 2.86
CA VAL A 90 -5.41 0.52 1.52
C VAL A 90 -6.58 -0.45 1.60
N GLY A 91 -7.63 -0.18 0.83
CA GLY A 91 -8.87 -0.92 0.83
C GLY A 91 -8.75 -2.32 0.23
N LYS A 92 -9.78 -3.11 0.47
CA LYS A 92 -9.89 -4.52 0.08
C LYS A 92 -9.66 -4.70 -1.42
N GLY A 93 -8.86 -5.68 -1.77
CA GLY A 93 -8.60 -6.04 -3.17
C GLY A 93 -7.92 -4.94 -4.00
N SER A 94 -7.45 -3.85 -3.40
CA SER A 94 -6.83 -2.74 -4.13
C SER A 94 -5.38 -3.02 -4.45
N VAL A 95 -4.89 -2.33 -5.45
CA VAL A 95 -3.51 -2.44 -5.96
C VAL A 95 -2.83 -1.09 -5.88
N LEU A 96 -1.65 -1.03 -5.27
CA LEU A 96 -0.73 0.09 -5.39
C LEU A 96 0.38 -0.26 -6.38
N GLY A 97 0.53 0.56 -7.42
CA GLY A 97 1.69 0.49 -8.33
C GLY A 97 3.00 0.74 -7.59
N ALA A 98 4.09 0.15 -8.11
CA ALA A 98 5.40 0.24 -7.48
C ALA A 98 5.84 1.69 -7.19
N GLY A 99 6.52 1.89 -6.07
CA GLY A 99 7.06 3.19 -5.66
C GLY A 99 6.01 4.20 -5.15
N THR A 100 4.76 3.81 -5.00
CA THR A 100 3.71 4.71 -4.48
C THR A 100 3.93 5.02 -3.00
N ILE A 101 3.82 6.30 -2.63
CA ILE A 101 3.86 6.76 -1.23
C ILE A 101 2.46 7.18 -0.82
N LEU A 102 1.97 6.65 0.29
CA LEU A 102 0.67 6.97 0.88
C LEU A 102 0.82 7.28 2.37
N ASN A 103 0.38 8.47 2.76
CA ASN A 103 0.23 8.90 4.15
C ASN A 103 -1.05 9.76 4.26
N PRO A 104 -1.53 10.14 5.47
CA PRO A 104 -2.77 10.90 5.64
C PRO A 104 -2.84 12.24 4.90
N SER A 105 -1.71 12.83 4.54
CA SER A 105 -1.64 14.10 3.82
C SER A 105 -1.75 13.94 2.31
N ILE A 106 -1.51 12.74 1.78
CA ILE A 106 -1.51 12.47 0.34
C ILE A 106 -2.96 12.39 -0.18
N PRO A 107 -3.34 13.26 -1.11
CA PRO A 107 -4.65 13.18 -1.76
C PRO A 107 -4.69 12.00 -2.72
N VAL A 108 -5.82 11.32 -2.73
CA VAL A 108 -6.16 10.26 -3.67
C VAL A 108 -7.18 10.83 -4.65
N ILE A 109 -6.83 10.81 -5.92
CA ILE A 109 -7.57 11.49 -6.99
C ILE A 109 -8.07 10.43 -7.99
N ASP A 110 -9.31 10.58 -8.43
CA ASP A 110 -9.87 9.78 -9.51
C ASP A 110 -9.38 10.30 -10.85
N ALA A 111 -8.77 9.46 -11.68
CA ALA A 111 -8.20 9.84 -12.96
C ALA A 111 -9.27 10.20 -14.02
N GLU A 112 -10.49 9.67 -13.89
CA GLU A 112 -11.57 9.93 -14.85
C GLU A 112 -12.24 11.27 -14.58
N THR A 113 -12.42 11.62 -13.29
CA THR A 113 -13.14 12.86 -12.91
C THR A 113 -12.20 14.00 -12.53
N GLY A 114 -10.96 13.69 -12.16
CA GLY A 114 -10.01 14.67 -11.59
C GLY A 114 -10.33 15.07 -10.15
N GLU A 115 -11.32 14.46 -9.52
CA GLU A 115 -11.75 14.79 -8.16
C GLU A 115 -10.89 14.11 -7.09
N GLU A 116 -10.64 14.81 -6.01
CA GLU A 116 -10.05 14.25 -4.80
C GLU A 116 -11.12 13.43 -4.06
N ILE A 117 -10.95 12.10 -4.03
CA ILE A 117 -11.93 11.17 -3.44
C ILE A 117 -11.63 10.82 -1.98
N SER A 118 -10.39 10.99 -1.55
CA SER A 118 -9.95 10.72 -0.18
C SER A 118 -8.57 11.31 0.09
N ARG A 119 -8.10 11.19 1.35
CA ARG A 119 -6.70 11.43 1.73
C ARG A 119 -6.19 10.26 2.56
N GLY A 120 -4.99 9.78 2.24
CA GLY A 120 -4.37 8.68 2.95
C GLY A 120 -5.16 7.37 2.92
N TYR A 121 -6.18 7.29 2.10
CA TYR A 121 -7.00 6.10 1.93
C TYR A 121 -7.24 5.79 0.46
N VAL A 122 -6.81 4.63 0.01
CA VAL A 122 -7.18 4.08 -1.30
C VAL A 122 -8.42 3.22 -1.11
N PRO A 123 -9.57 3.55 -1.77
CA PRO A 123 -10.80 2.78 -1.66
C PRO A 123 -10.65 1.33 -2.14
N ASP A 124 -11.64 0.50 -1.80
CA ASP A 124 -11.68 -0.90 -2.19
C ASP A 124 -11.66 -1.08 -3.71
N TYR A 125 -11.03 -2.16 -4.16
CA TYR A 125 -10.99 -2.58 -5.57
C TYR A 125 -10.48 -1.52 -6.54
N CYS A 126 -9.57 -0.65 -6.11
CA CYS A 126 -8.95 0.36 -6.95
C CYS A 126 -7.55 -0.06 -7.40
N VAL A 127 -7.20 0.25 -8.63
CA VAL A 127 -5.81 0.27 -9.10
C VAL A 127 -5.32 1.70 -9.00
N ALA A 128 -4.34 1.93 -8.15
CA ALA A 128 -3.84 3.26 -7.82
C ALA A 128 -2.31 3.34 -7.98
N VAL A 129 -1.81 4.49 -8.42
CA VAL A 129 -0.40 4.71 -8.71
C VAL A 129 0.06 6.04 -8.14
N GLY A 130 1.36 6.14 -7.85
CA GLY A 130 1.98 7.40 -7.49
C GLY A 130 1.97 8.36 -8.68
N ALA A 131 1.57 9.60 -8.42
CA ALA A 131 1.53 10.67 -9.40
C ALA A 131 1.92 12.01 -8.73
N SER A 132 1.84 13.10 -9.48
CA SER A 132 2.02 14.43 -8.94
C SER A 132 0.93 15.39 -9.45
N ARG A 133 0.56 16.35 -8.61
CA ARG A 133 -0.39 17.39 -8.95
C ARG A 133 0.21 18.79 -8.77
N LYS A 134 -0.19 19.70 -9.62
CA LYS A 134 0.21 21.10 -9.56
C LYS A 134 -0.31 21.77 -8.27
N ARG A 135 0.55 22.56 -7.64
CA ARG A 135 0.21 23.45 -6.51
C ARG A 135 0.90 24.79 -6.70
N GLU A 136 0.17 25.85 -6.41
CA GLU A 136 0.68 27.22 -6.44
C GLU A 136 1.11 27.64 -5.03
N PHE A 137 2.27 28.30 -4.94
CA PHE A 137 2.83 28.90 -3.74
C PHE A 137 3.32 30.31 -4.07
N ASN A 138 3.63 31.10 -3.06
CA ASN A 138 4.14 32.46 -3.25
C ASN A 138 5.42 32.51 -4.11
N GLY A 139 6.22 31.46 -4.13
CA GLY A 139 7.45 31.33 -4.89
C GLY A 139 7.29 30.73 -6.29
N GLY A 140 6.07 30.40 -6.71
CA GLY A 140 5.78 29.80 -8.03
C GLY A 140 4.97 28.50 -7.97
N GLU A 141 4.96 27.82 -9.10
CA GLU A 141 4.23 26.57 -9.28
C GLU A 141 5.15 25.37 -9.03
N PHE A 142 4.64 24.40 -8.26
CA PHE A 142 5.35 23.16 -7.93
C PHE A 142 4.43 21.97 -8.08
N TYR A 143 5.01 20.78 -8.27
CA TYR A 143 4.25 19.53 -8.35
C TYR A 143 4.45 18.74 -7.07
N LEU A 144 3.37 18.53 -6.34
CA LEU A 144 3.36 17.76 -5.10
C LEU A 144 2.81 16.36 -5.33
N PRO A 145 3.25 15.36 -4.53
CA PRO A 145 2.81 13.99 -4.69
C PRO A 145 1.30 13.86 -4.47
N CYS A 146 0.71 12.97 -5.25
CA CYS A 146 -0.65 12.46 -5.06
C CYS A 146 -0.68 10.97 -5.43
N VAL A 147 -1.78 10.30 -5.10
CA VAL A 147 -2.09 8.97 -5.60
C VAL A 147 -3.23 9.11 -6.59
N LEU A 148 -3.09 8.50 -7.76
CA LEU A 148 -4.06 8.54 -8.83
C LEU A 148 -4.74 7.18 -8.98
N VAL A 149 -6.05 7.11 -8.79
CA VAL A 149 -6.86 5.93 -9.09
C VAL A 149 -7.09 5.91 -10.59
N ILE A 150 -6.46 4.95 -11.28
CA ILE A 150 -6.52 4.82 -12.74
C ILE A 150 -7.56 3.82 -13.21
N ARG A 151 -8.07 2.97 -12.31
CA ARG A 151 -9.12 1.99 -12.60
C ARG A 151 -9.86 1.59 -11.32
N ARG A 152 -11.16 1.35 -11.46
CA ARG A 152 -11.98 0.68 -10.46
C ARG A 152 -12.28 -0.74 -10.96
N MET A 153 -12.12 -1.73 -10.07
CA MET A 153 -12.41 -3.14 -10.34
C MET A 153 -13.72 -3.54 -9.68
N SER A 154 -14.35 -4.58 -10.15
CA SER A 154 -15.52 -5.18 -9.51
C SER A 154 -15.09 -6.12 -8.38
N GLU A 155 -15.95 -6.27 -7.37
CA GLU A 155 -15.76 -7.29 -6.33
C GLU A 155 -15.69 -8.68 -6.98
N GLY A 156 -14.63 -9.44 -6.64
CA GLY A 156 -14.39 -10.76 -7.23
C GLY A 156 -13.62 -10.76 -8.56
N GLU A 157 -13.35 -9.60 -9.14
CA GLU A 157 -12.39 -9.48 -10.24
C GLU A 157 -11.01 -9.89 -9.70
N ARG A 158 -10.55 -11.08 -10.11
CA ARG A 158 -9.26 -11.61 -9.69
C ARG A 158 -8.14 -10.76 -10.27
N HIS A 159 -7.17 -10.45 -9.43
CA HIS A 159 -5.88 -9.89 -9.86
C HIS A 159 -5.14 -10.95 -10.71
N ASP A 160 -5.49 -11.07 -11.98
CA ASP A 160 -4.58 -11.67 -12.92
C ASP A 160 -3.36 -10.75 -13.02
N LYS A 161 -2.23 -11.22 -12.48
CA LYS A 161 -0.99 -10.45 -12.48
C LYS A 161 -0.58 -10.01 -13.87
N VAL A 162 -0.90 -10.79 -14.90
CA VAL A 162 -0.61 -10.44 -16.30
C VAL A 162 -1.51 -9.31 -16.77
N ALA A 163 -2.82 -9.40 -16.50
CA ALA A 163 -3.77 -8.34 -16.84
C ALA A 163 -3.46 -7.04 -16.09
N LEU A 164 -3.10 -7.14 -14.80
CA LEU A 164 -2.69 -6.00 -13.99
C LEU A 164 -1.43 -5.33 -14.55
N ASN A 165 -0.40 -6.11 -14.87
CA ASN A 165 0.82 -5.59 -15.47
C ASN A 165 0.56 -4.90 -16.81
N ASN A 166 -0.35 -5.42 -17.62
CA ASN A 166 -0.72 -4.79 -18.88
C ASN A 166 -1.42 -3.44 -18.63
N ILE A 167 -2.36 -3.38 -17.71
CA ILE A 167 -3.02 -2.12 -17.32
C ILE A 167 -1.98 -1.08 -16.87
N LEU A 168 -1.06 -1.45 -15.99
CA LEU A 168 -0.03 -0.53 -15.52
C LEU A 168 0.88 -0.06 -16.66
N ARG A 169 1.28 -0.96 -17.56
CA ARG A 169 2.10 -0.64 -18.74
C ARG A 169 1.39 0.26 -19.74
N ASP A 170 0.10 0.03 -20.00
CA ASP A 170 -0.71 0.84 -20.90
C ASP A 170 -0.82 2.29 -20.41
N HIS A 171 -0.71 2.50 -19.09
CA HIS A 171 -0.67 3.83 -18.48
C HIS A 171 0.76 4.34 -18.22
N GLY A 172 1.80 3.65 -18.73
CA GLY A 172 3.19 4.07 -18.56
C GLY A 172 3.74 3.93 -17.14
N VAL A 173 3.10 3.10 -16.30
CA VAL A 173 3.52 2.87 -14.92
C VAL A 173 4.43 1.65 -14.83
N ALA A 174 5.51 1.77 -14.04
CA ALA A 174 6.40 0.64 -13.76
C ALA A 174 5.67 -0.47 -12.97
N THR A 175 5.92 -1.71 -13.32
CA THR A 175 5.37 -2.92 -12.67
C THR A 175 6.39 -3.54 -11.71
#